data_b4f281228462d5c2e81a9b9622a5426c
#
_entry.id   b4f281228462d5c2e81a9b9622a5426c
#
_cell.length_a   1.000
_cell.length_b   1.000
_cell.length_c   1.000
_cell.angle_alpha   90.00
_cell.angle_beta   90.00
_cell.angle_gamma   90.00
#
_symmetry.space_group_name_H-M   'P 1'
#
loop_
_entity.id
_entity.type
_entity.pdbx_description
1 polymer ?
#
loop_
_entity_poly.entity_id
_entity_poly.type
_entity_poly.pdbx_seq_one_letter_code
_entity_poly.pdbx_strand_id
1 'polypeptide(L)'
;MPKINGNEIRPGNVLEHNGGLWAAVKVDHVKPGKGGAFAQVEMKNLRNGSKLNERFRSADKVEQVRLEQKDQQFLYESDGMLVFMDSETYEQIELPADILGDRRPFLQDGMTIQIEYHESEALNATLPQKVTCTIVETEPVVKGQTAANSFKPAVLDNGVRVMVPPFVGPDADIVVNTDTMEYSERA
;
A
#
# COMPACT_ATOMS: atom_id res chain seq x y z
N MET A 1 10.80 -8.08 22.23
CA MET A 1 10.79 -7.47 20.89
C MET A 1 12.19 -7.05 20.49
N PRO A 2 12.62 -7.32 19.26
CA PRO A 2 13.96 -6.94 18.84
C PRO A 2 14.09 -5.41 18.78
N LYS A 3 15.25 -4.93 19.18
CA LYS A 3 15.59 -3.51 19.06
C LYS A 3 16.55 -3.32 17.89
N ILE A 4 16.30 -2.29 17.11
CA ILE A 4 17.17 -1.87 16.01
C ILE A 4 17.73 -0.49 16.29
N ASN A 5 18.83 -0.16 15.63
CA ASN A 5 19.39 1.19 15.72
C ASN A 5 18.61 2.14 14.81
N GLY A 6 18.65 3.43 15.12
CA GLY A 6 18.00 4.45 14.29
C GLY A 6 18.42 4.40 12.82
N ASN A 7 19.71 4.07 12.55
CA ASN A 7 20.21 3.95 11.18
C ASN A 7 19.79 2.66 10.46
N GLU A 8 19.14 1.74 11.15
CA GLU A 8 18.64 0.49 10.58
C GLU A 8 17.16 0.57 10.19
N ILE A 9 16.47 1.67 10.52
CA ILE A 9 15.06 1.85 10.18
C ILE A 9 14.90 1.93 8.67
N ARG A 10 13.93 1.20 8.13
CA ARG A 10 13.59 1.18 6.70
C ARG A 10 12.09 1.41 6.52
N PRO A 11 11.66 1.95 5.38
CA PRO A 11 10.23 2.01 5.06
C PRO A 11 9.57 0.62 5.16
N GLY A 12 8.39 0.57 5.75
CA GLY A 12 7.67 -0.67 6.01
C GLY A 12 7.94 -1.27 7.39
N ASN A 13 8.97 -0.84 8.10
CA ASN A 13 9.18 -1.28 9.48
C ASN A 13 8.05 -0.76 10.37
N VAL A 14 7.63 -1.58 11.32
CA VAL A 14 6.68 -1.18 12.36
C VAL A 14 7.47 -1.00 13.66
N LEU A 15 7.30 0.16 14.26
CA LEU A 15 8.05 0.58 15.45
C LEU A 15 7.09 0.85 16.59
N GLU A 16 7.50 0.49 17.81
CA GLU A 16 6.85 0.96 19.02
C GLU A 16 7.49 2.28 19.44
N HIS A 17 6.68 3.33 19.51
CA HIS A 17 7.13 4.68 19.85
C HIS A 17 6.04 5.40 20.64
N ASN A 18 6.41 5.94 21.79
CA ASN A 18 5.50 6.67 22.70
C ASN A 18 4.19 5.90 23.00
N GLY A 19 4.31 4.59 23.21
CA GLY A 19 3.17 3.73 23.54
C GLY A 19 2.26 3.39 22.36
N GLY A 20 2.62 3.76 21.14
CA GLY A 20 1.86 3.48 19.93
C GLY A 20 2.64 2.63 18.93
N LEU A 21 1.91 2.05 17.98
CA LEU A 21 2.49 1.32 16.85
C LEU A 21 2.50 2.22 15.61
N TRP A 22 3.67 2.37 15.02
CA TRP A 22 3.90 3.29 13.91
C TRP A 22 4.57 2.56 12.75
N ALA A 23 4.02 2.71 11.55
CA ALA A 23 4.66 2.22 10.32
C ALA A 23 5.55 3.32 9.75
N ALA A 24 6.81 3.02 9.50
CA ALA A 24 7.72 3.92 8.81
C ALA A 24 7.32 4.02 7.34
N VAL A 25 6.99 5.22 6.89
CA VAL A 25 6.55 5.48 5.51
C VAL A 25 7.72 5.98 4.68
N LYS A 26 8.51 6.90 5.24
CA LYS A 26 9.66 7.49 4.56
C LYS A 26 10.80 7.63 5.55
N VAL A 27 12.01 7.27 5.11
CA VAL A 27 13.22 7.38 5.92
C VAL A 27 14.30 8.09 5.13
N ASP A 28 14.79 9.20 5.67
CA ASP A 28 15.91 9.94 5.11
C ASP A 28 17.10 9.86 6.08
N HIS A 29 18.24 9.38 5.62
CA HIS A 29 19.47 9.33 6.40
C HIS A 29 20.28 10.60 6.15
N VAL A 30 20.56 11.33 7.23
CA VAL A 30 21.29 12.61 7.15
C VAL A 30 22.60 12.48 7.90
N LYS A 31 23.69 12.86 7.22
CA LYS A 31 25.03 12.97 7.80
C LYS A 31 25.46 14.42 7.74
N PRO A 32 25.22 15.21 8.81
CA PRO A 32 25.63 16.61 8.79
C PRO A 32 27.18 16.72 8.83
N GLY A 33 27.71 17.82 8.32
CA GLY A 33 29.15 18.08 8.34
C GLY A 33 29.72 18.23 9.76
N LYS A 34 28.87 18.62 10.73
CA LYS A 34 29.18 18.68 12.15
C LYS A 34 28.04 18.03 12.93
N GLY A 35 28.39 17.15 13.88
CA GLY A 35 27.43 16.43 14.69
C GLY A 35 27.22 15.00 14.22
N GLY A 36 26.42 14.24 14.98
CA GLY A 36 26.11 12.83 14.70
C GLY A 36 25.12 12.67 13.56
N ALA A 37 25.25 11.56 12.83
CA ALA A 37 24.27 11.15 11.83
C ALA A 37 22.92 10.83 12.48
N PHE A 38 21.83 11.09 11.75
CA PHE A 38 20.48 10.79 12.22
C PHE A 38 19.58 10.33 11.07
N ALA A 39 18.47 9.67 11.43
CA ALA A 39 17.42 9.29 10.50
C ALA A 39 16.20 10.17 10.73
N GLN A 40 15.69 10.80 9.68
CA GLN A 40 14.43 11.52 9.69
C GLN A 40 13.36 10.56 9.20
N VAL A 41 12.43 10.16 10.08
CA VAL A 41 11.44 9.14 9.78
C VAL A 41 10.03 9.74 9.78
N GLU A 42 9.34 9.62 8.67
CA GLU A 42 7.91 9.88 8.59
C GLU A 42 7.17 8.59 8.92
N MET A 43 6.32 8.64 9.94
CA MET A 43 5.61 7.48 10.45
C MET A 43 4.10 7.71 10.43
N LYS A 44 3.36 6.64 10.25
CA LYS A 44 1.90 6.63 10.34
C LYS A 44 1.47 5.72 11.49
N ASN A 45 0.60 6.22 12.36
CA ASN A 45 0.03 5.42 13.44
C ASN A 45 -0.92 4.38 12.86
N LEU A 46 -0.73 3.12 13.22
CA LEU A 46 -1.52 2.01 12.68
C LEU A 46 -2.95 1.96 13.22
N ARG A 47 -3.23 2.60 14.34
CA ARG A 47 -4.55 2.58 14.96
C ARG A 47 -5.43 3.76 14.55
N ASN A 48 -4.87 4.96 14.53
CA ASN A 48 -5.63 6.19 14.27
C ASN A 48 -5.26 6.91 12.97
N GLY A 49 -4.24 6.42 12.25
CA GLY A 49 -3.82 7.01 10.97
C GLY A 49 -3.07 8.34 11.07
N SER A 50 -2.82 8.86 12.27
CA SER A 50 -2.08 10.11 12.42
C SER A 50 -0.65 9.98 11.92
N LYS A 51 -0.08 11.08 11.44
CA LYS A 51 1.29 11.14 10.94
C LYS A 51 2.20 11.83 11.93
N LEU A 52 3.43 11.35 12.01
CA LEU A 52 4.46 11.92 12.87
C LEU A 52 5.79 11.89 12.14
N ASN A 53 6.52 13.00 12.19
CA ASN A 53 7.91 13.04 11.75
C ASN A 53 8.80 13.02 12.99
N GLU A 54 9.66 12.03 13.10
CA GLU A 54 10.55 11.88 14.24
C GLU A 54 12.00 11.74 13.77
N ARG A 55 12.90 12.26 14.55
CA ARG A 55 14.34 12.18 14.32
C ARG A 55 14.95 11.19 15.30
N PHE A 56 15.62 10.17 14.75
CA PHE A 56 16.36 9.20 15.53
C PHE A 56 17.85 9.35 15.26
N ARG A 57 18.64 9.43 16.31
CA ARG A 57 20.11 9.35 16.16
C ARG A 57 20.48 7.94 15.67
N SER A 58 21.57 7.84 14.92
CA SER A 58 22.00 6.54 14.38
C SER A 58 22.17 5.45 15.44
N ALA A 59 22.59 5.82 16.64
CA ALA A 59 22.79 4.88 17.75
C ALA A 59 21.58 4.70 18.67
N ASP A 60 20.49 5.43 18.45
CA ASP A 60 19.28 5.28 19.25
C ASP A 60 18.68 3.89 19.05
N LYS A 61 18.21 3.29 20.14
CA LYS A 61 17.54 1.99 20.11
C LYS A 61 16.04 2.19 19.99
N VAL A 62 15.44 1.54 19.00
CA VAL A 62 14.02 1.58 18.71
C VAL A 62 13.48 0.16 18.70
N GLU A 63 12.34 -0.08 19.35
CA GLU A 63 11.72 -1.39 19.32
C GLU A 63 11.02 -1.61 17.98
N GLN A 64 11.42 -2.66 17.28
CA GLN A 64 10.78 -3.10 16.05
C GLN A 64 9.73 -4.16 16.40
N VAL A 65 8.53 -3.97 15.90
CA VAL A 65 7.41 -4.89 16.10
C VAL A 65 7.23 -5.71 14.83
N ARG A 66 7.11 -7.01 14.96
CA ARG A 66 6.75 -7.90 13.86
C ARG A 66 5.27 -8.17 13.92
N LEU A 67 4.58 -7.92 12.80
CA LEU A 67 3.17 -8.24 12.67
C LEU A 67 3.01 -9.62 12.05
N GLU A 68 2.05 -10.39 12.56
CA GLU A 68 1.65 -11.63 11.90
C GLU A 68 0.87 -11.30 10.64
N GLN A 69 1.12 -12.03 9.57
CA GLN A 69 0.43 -11.87 8.30
C GLN A 69 -0.43 -13.10 8.05
N LYS A 70 -1.70 -12.87 7.73
CA LYS A 70 -2.63 -13.92 7.34
C LYS A 70 -3.33 -13.55 6.05
N ASP A 71 -3.47 -14.52 5.16
CA ASP A 71 -4.25 -14.35 3.94
C ASP A 71 -5.72 -14.55 4.27
N GLN A 72 -6.53 -13.56 3.94
CA GLN A 72 -7.99 -13.61 4.14
C GLN A 72 -8.70 -13.17 2.87
N GLN A 73 -9.89 -13.71 2.68
CA GLN A 73 -10.71 -13.41 1.52
C GLN A 73 -11.61 -12.21 1.81
N PHE A 74 -11.60 -11.23 0.89
CA PHE A 74 -12.56 -10.13 0.95
C PHE A 74 -13.94 -10.62 0.55
N LEU A 75 -14.94 -10.37 1.41
CA LEU A 75 -16.31 -10.76 1.17
C LEU A 75 -17.15 -9.62 0.60
N TYR A 76 -17.29 -8.54 1.38
CA TYR A 76 -18.13 -7.40 0.99
C TYR A 76 -17.82 -6.17 1.86
N GLU A 77 -18.35 -5.04 1.45
CA GLU A 77 -18.34 -3.79 2.23
C GLU A 77 -19.74 -3.52 2.76
N SER A 78 -19.84 -3.16 4.04
CA SER A 78 -21.08 -2.79 4.70
C SER A 78 -20.83 -1.66 5.67
N ASP A 79 -21.61 -0.57 5.55
CA ASP A 79 -21.53 0.59 6.44
C ASP A 79 -20.11 1.18 6.60
N GLY A 80 -19.36 1.22 5.49
CA GLY A 80 -17.98 1.73 5.49
C GLY A 80 -16.96 0.78 6.07
N MET A 81 -17.34 -0.46 6.38
CA MET A 81 -16.46 -1.51 6.87
C MET A 81 -16.25 -2.59 5.82
N LEU A 82 -15.01 -3.01 5.65
CA LEU A 82 -14.63 -4.12 4.80
C LEU A 82 -14.66 -5.41 5.61
N VAL A 83 -15.35 -6.41 5.11
CA VAL A 83 -15.49 -7.72 5.79
C VAL A 83 -14.57 -8.73 5.11
N PHE A 84 -13.72 -9.36 5.89
CA PHE A 84 -12.80 -10.41 5.45
C PHE A 84 -13.06 -11.70 6.20
N MET A 85 -12.74 -12.82 5.57
CA MET A 85 -12.89 -14.15 6.16
C MET A 85 -11.59 -14.93 6.06
N ASP A 86 -11.19 -15.54 7.17
CA ASP A 86 -10.07 -16.48 7.19
C ASP A 86 -10.48 -17.74 6.42
N SER A 87 -9.66 -18.14 5.45
CA SER A 87 -9.95 -19.30 4.58
C SER A 87 -9.87 -20.64 5.33
N GLU A 88 -9.19 -20.69 6.46
CA GLU A 88 -9.03 -21.91 7.27
C GLU A 88 -10.06 -22.03 8.38
N THR A 89 -10.25 -20.95 9.14
CA THR A 89 -11.12 -20.97 10.33
C THR A 89 -12.53 -20.47 10.06
N TYR A 90 -12.76 -19.81 8.90
CA TYR A 90 -14.00 -19.13 8.53
C TYR A 90 -14.39 -17.98 9.45
N GLU A 91 -13.51 -17.56 10.33
CA GLU A 91 -13.73 -16.38 11.16
C GLU A 91 -13.73 -15.11 10.32
N GLN A 92 -14.67 -14.22 10.60
CA GLN A 92 -14.80 -12.94 9.90
C GLN A 92 -14.25 -11.81 10.75
N ILE A 93 -13.61 -10.86 10.09
CA ILE A 93 -13.15 -9.60 10.70
C ILE A 93 -13.63 -8.42 9.89
N GLU A 94 -13.74 -7.28 10.54
CA GLU A 94 -14.10 -6.01 9.90
C GLU A 94 -12.97 -5.00 10.06
N LEU A 95 -12.66 -4.29 8.97
CA LEU A 95 -11.71 -3.19 8.98
C LEU A 95 -12.33 -1.97 8.29
N PRO A 96 -12.02 -0.74 8.74
CA PRO A 96 -12.52 0.45 8.07
C PRO A 96 -12.06 0.50 6.61
N ALA A 97 -12.96 0.93 5.71
CA ALA A 97 -12.65 1.03 4.28
C ALA A 97 -11.51 2.02 4.00
N ASP A 98 -11.35 3.04 4.82
CA ASP A 98 -10.29 4.03 4.71
C ASP A 98 -8.88 3.48 4.98
N ILE A 99 -8.77 2.25 5.51
CA ILE A 99 -7.46 1.59 5.69
C ILE A 99 -6.71 1.40 4.37
N LEU A 100 -7.43 1.23 3.26
CA LEU A 100 -6.86 1.11 1.93
C LEU A 100 -6.63 2.47 1.25
N GLY A 101 -7.28 3.54 1.74
CA GLY A 101 -7.16 4.87 1.17
C GLY A 101 -7.54 4.87 -0.32
N ASP A 102 -6.70 5.47 -1.15
CA ASP A 102 -6.93 5.59 -2.59
C ASP A 102 -6.90 4.25 -3.34
N ARG A 103 -6.41 3.19 -2.70
CA ARG A 103 -6.34 1.84 -3.28
C ARG A 103 -7.65 1.06 -3.16
N ARG A 104 -8.63 1.56 -2.41
CA ARG A 104 -9.92 0.88 -2.21
C ARG A 104 -10.58 0.42 -3.51
N PRO A 105 -10.57 1.19 -4.61
CA PRO A 105 -11.20 0.77 -5.86
C PRO A 105 -10.60 -0.50 -6.48
N PHE A 106 -9.35 -0.84 -6.15
CA PHE A 106 -8.71 -2.06 -6.66
C PHE A 106 -9.11 -3.32 -5.91
N LEU A 107 -9.81 -3.19 -4.79
CA LEU A 107 -10.31 -4.34 -4.03
C LEU A 107 -11.51 -4.94 -4.75
N GLN A 108 -11.42 -6.23 -5.07
CA GLN A 108 -12.46 -6.98 -5.79
C GLN A 108 -13.05 -8.05 -4.88
N ASP A 109 -14.34 -8.34 -5.05
CA ASP A 109 -15.03 -9.38 -4.29
C ASP A 109 -14.35 -10.75 -4.50
N GLY A 110 -14.13 -11.46 -3.41
CA GLY A 110 -13.48 -12.77 -3.44
C GLY A 110 -11.95 -12.73 -3.51
N MET A 111 -11.36 -11.53 -3.57
CA MET A 111 -9.90 -11.36 -3.63
C MET A 111 -9.25 -11.78 -2.32
N THR A 112 -8.11 -12.45 -2.41
CA THR A 112 -7.28 -12.77 -1.24
C THR A 112 -6.41 -11.59 -0.87
N ILE A 113 -6.55 -11.12 0.36
CA ILE A 113 -5.85 -9.96 0.91
C ILE A 113 -4.98 -10.42 2.07
N GLN A 114 -3.81 -9.82 2.19
CA GLN A 114 -2.93 -10.05 3.32
C GLN A 114 -3.32 -9.10 4.47
N ILE A 115 -3.72 -9.68 5.60
CA ILE A 115 -4.08 -8.92 6.80
C ILE A 115 -2.95 -9.04 7.82
N GLU A 116 -2.55 -7.91 8.37
CA GLU A 116 -1.51 -7.84 9.38
C GLU A 116 -2.10 -7.71 10.78
N TYR A 117 -1.62 -8.55 11.68
CA TYR A 117 -2.11 -8.65 13.07
C TYR A 117 -1.00 -8.36 14.07
N HIS A 118 -1.38 -7.71 15.15
CA HIS A 118 -0.57 -7.59 16.35
C HIS A 118 -1.38 -8.12 17.54
N GLU A 119 -0.89 -9.18 18.19
CA GLU A 119 -1.58 -9.80 19.35
C GLU A 119 -3.07 -10.06 19.10
N SER A 120 -3.38 -10.67 17.96
CA SER A 120 -4.73 -11.02 17.53
C SER A 120 -5.62 -9.83 17.10
N GLU A 121 -5.10 -8.61 17.10
CA GLU A 121 -5.77 -7.42 16.58
C GLU A 121 -5.37 -7.18 15.13
N ALA A 122 -6.35 -7.12 14.22
CA ALA A 122 -6.12 -6.78 12.82
C ALA A 122 -5.82 -5.28 12.71
N LEU A 123 -4.66 -4.92 12.14
CA LEU A 123 -4.22 -3.53 12.07
C LEU A 123 -4.13 -2.98 10.65
N ASN A 124 -3.89 -3.84 9.66
CA ASN A 124 -3.65 -3.37 8.30
C ASN A 124 -4.07 -4.42 7.28
N ALA A 125 -4.38 -3.96 6.07
CA ALA A 125 -4.72 -4.80 4.91
C ALA A 125 -3.86 -4.39 3.73
N THR A 126 -3.27 -5.36 3.05
CA THR A 126 -2.40 -5.13 1.90
C THR A 126 -2.98 -5.85 0.68
N LEU A 127 -3.25 -5.07 -0.38
CA LEU A 127 -3.69 -5.61 -1.66
C LEU A 127 -2.57 -6.39 -2.34
N PRO A 128 -2.89 -7.37 -3.22
CA PRO A 128 -1.90 -7.91 -4.13
C PRO A 128 -1.21 -6.78 -4.88
N GLN A 129 0.09 -6.90 -5.08
CA GLN A 129 0.86 -5.86 -5.76
C GLN A 129 0.39 -5.60 -7.19
N LYS A 130 -0.09 -6.65 -7.86
CA LYS A 130 -0.58 -6.56 -9.24
C LYS A 130 -2.04 -6.99 -9.30
N VAL A 131 -2.85 -6.17 -9.93
CA VAL A 131 -4.29 -6.42 -10.14
C VAL A 131 -4.61 -6.19 -11.62
N THR A 132 -5.39 -7.08 -12.21
CA THR A 132 -5.87 -6.94 -13.58
C THR A 132 -7.14 -6.10 -13.59
N CYS A 133 -7.15 -5.06 -14.42
CA CYS A 133 -8.30 -4.18 -14.63
C CYS A 133 -8.59 -4.04 -16.12
N THR A 134 -9.86 -3.80 -16.47
CA THR A 134 -10.28 -3.55 -17.83
C THR A 134 -10.43 -2.05 -18.09
N ILE A 135 -9.93 -1.59 -19.22
CA ILE A 135 -10.07 -0.19 -19.62
C ILE A 135 -11.48 0.01 -20.20
N VAL A 136 -12.23 0.92 -19.61
CA VAL A 136 -13.60 1.26 -20.10
C VAL A 136 -13.60 2.49 -20.99
N GLU A 137 -12.60 3.38 -20.84
CA GLU A 137 -12.51 4.60 -21.65
C GLU A 137 -11.06 4.99 -21.85
N THR A 138 -10.66 5.21 -23.09
CA THR A 138 -9.37 5.79 -23.47
C THR A 138 -9.42 6.27 -24.92
N GLU A 139 -8.42 7.01 -25.35
CA GLU A 139 -8.27 7.40 -26.73
C GLU A 139 -8.02 6.20 -27.64
N PRO A 140 -8.60 6.15 -28.85
CA PRO A 140 -8.37 5.06 -29.79
C PRO A 140 -6.90 4.92 -30.15
N VAL A 141 -6.51 3.69 -30.50
CA VAL A 141 -5.17 3.43 -31.05
C VAL A 141 -5.13 3.98 -32.48
N VAL A 142 -4.17 4.85 -32.77
CA VAL A 142 -3.97 5.42 -34.10
C VAL A 142 -2.84 4.68 -34.81
N LYS A 143 -3.12 4.07 -35.96
CA LYS A 143 -2.13 3.39 -36.78
C LYS A 143 -1.10 4.39 -37.31
N GLY A 144 0.18 4.03 -37.25
CA GLY A 144 1.27 4.85 -37.78
C GLY A 144 1.75 5.96 -36.85
N GLN A 145 1.22 6.04 -35.66
CA GLN A 145 1.74 6.96 -34.66
C GLN A 145 3.04 6.42 -34.09
N THR A 146 4.13 7.04 -34.48
CA THR A 146 5.49 6.68 -34.02
C THR A 146 5.97 7.55 -32.86
N ALA A 147 5.19 8.50 -32.41
CA ALA A 147 5.50 9.34 -31.24
C ALA A 147 5.39 8.50 -29.98
N ALA A 148 6.33 7.66 -29.82
CA ALA A 148 6.27 6.45 -29.03
C ALA A 148 6.29 6.64 -27.53
N ASN A 149 6.44 7.85 -27.00
CA ASN A 149 6.77 8.01 -25.59
C ASN A 149 5.72 8.77 -24.77
N SER A 150 4.60 9.13 -25.38
CA SER A 150 3.55 9.84 -24.65
C SER A 150 2.47 8.89 -24.21
N PHE A 151 2.38 8.67 -22.91
CA PHE A 151 1.25 7.95 -22.35
C PHE A 151 -0.02 8.78 -22.49
N LYS A 152 -1.16 8.12 -22.54
CA LYS A 152 -2.48 8.73 -22.63
C LYS A 152 -3.34 8.35 -21.43
N PRO A 153 -4.31 9.21 -21.03
CA PRO A 153 -5.19 8.87 -19.93
C PRO A 153 -6.17 7.76 -20.31
N ALA A 154 -6.46 6.91 -19.34
CA ALA A 154 -7.46 5.86 -19.45
C ALA A 154 -8.25 5.76 -18.14
N VAL A 155 -9.51 5.34 -18.25
CA VAL A 155 -10.37 5.06 -17.10
C VAL A 155 -10.57 3.56 -17.00
N LEU A 156 -10.32 3.02 -15.81
CA LEU A 156 -10.49 1.61 -15.52
C LEU A 156 -11.94 1.30 -15.12
N ASP A 157 -12.30 0.03 -15.17
CA ASP A 157 -13.61 -0.47 -14.77
C ASP A 157 -13.98 -0.20 -13.31
N ASN A 158 -12.98 0.07 -12.47
CA ASN A 158 -13.15 0.51 -11.08
C ASN A 158 -13.26 2.04 -10.91
N GLY A 159 -13.24 2.79 -12.00
CA GLY A 159 -13.33 4.25 -12.00
C GLY A 159 -12.01 5.00 -11.80
N VAL A 160 -10.92 4.30 -11.57
CA VAL A 160 -9.61 4.93 -11.39
C VAL A 160 -9.02 5.36 -12.73
N ARG A 161 -8.40 6.52 -12.77
CA ARG A 161 -7.68 7.02 -13.94
C ARG A 161 -6.20 6.65 -13.85
N VAL A 162 -5.68 6.11 -14.94
CA VAL A 162 -4.26 5.76 -15.07
C VAL A 162 -3.75 6.25 -16.42
N MET A 163 -2.43 6.42 -16.50
CA MET A 163 -1.76 6.70 -17.77
C MET A 163 -1.32 5.39 -18.41
N VAL A 164 -1.64 5.18 -19.66
CA VAL A 164 -1.32 3.95 -20.40
C VAL A 164 -0.53 4.27 -21.68
N PRO A 165 0.26 3.30 -22.18
CA PRO A 165 0.94 3.48 -23.46
C PRO A 165 -0.03 3.72 -24.61
N PRO A 166 0.40 4.40 -25.70
CA PRO A 166 -0.46 4.72 -26.82
C PRO A 166 -1.08 3.50 -27.54
N PHE A 167 -0.43 2.34 -27.45
CA PHE A 167 -0.91 1.12 -28.10
C PHE A 167 -2.04 0.40 -27.34
N VAL A 168 -2.37 0.85 -26.15
CA VAL A 168 -3.46 0.27 -25.37
C VAL A 168 -4.79 0.90 -25.79
N GLY A 169 -5.75 0.07 -26.19
CA GLY A 169 -7.06 0.52 -26.65
C GLY A 169 -8.17 0.32 -25.62
N PRO A 170 -9.40 0.79 -25.95
CA PRO A 170 -10.58 0.49 -25.15
C PRO A 170 -10.81 -1.02 -25.04
N ASP A 171 -11.43 -1.45 -23.95
CA ASP A 171 -11.75 -2.85 -23.64
C ASP A 171 -10.53 -3.76 -23.45
N ALA A 172 -9.33 -3.20 -23.39
CA ALA A 172 -8.11 -3.95 -23.10
C ALA A 172 -7.99 -4.25 -21.61
N ASP A 173 -7.47 -5.42 -21.29
CA ASP A 173 -7.10 -5.77 -19.93
C ASP A 173 -5.65 -5.40 -19.68
N ILE A 174 -5.40 -4.74 -18.58
CA ILE A 174 -4.07 -4.34 -18.15
C ILE A 174 -3.79 -4.77 -16.72
N VAL A 175 -2.53 -4.90 -16.39
CA VAL A 175 -2.06 -5.12 -15.02
C VAL A 175 -1.64 -3.78 -14.43
N VAL A 176 -2.18 -3.46 -13.27
CA VAL A 176 -1.88 -2.24 -12.52
C VAL A 176 -1.11 -2.61 -11.26
N ASN A 177 -0.05 -1.86 -10.99
CA ASN A 177 0.66 -1.94 -9.72
C ASN A 177 -0.14 -1.17 -8.67
N THR A 178 -0.64 -1.86 -7.65
CA THR A 178 -1.48 -1.25 -6.63
C THR A 178 -0.71 -0.35 -5.65
N ASP A 179 0.60 -0.53 -5.52
CA ASP A 179 1.42 0.33 -4.66
C ASP A 179 1.58 1.74 -5.25
N THR A 180 1.79 1.82 -6.57
CA THR A 180 1.95 3.09 -7.28
C THR A 180 0.67 3.55 -7.97
N MET A 181 -0.31 2.66 -8.11
CA MET A 181 -1.55 2.88 -8.88
C MET A 181 -1.27 3.23 -10.35
N GLU A 182 -0.26 2.59 -10.93
CA GLU A 182 0.20 2.85 -12.29
C GLU A 182 0.12 1.59 -13.15
N TYR A 183 -0.01 1.82 -14.46
CA TYR A 183 0.09 0.75 -15.46
C TYR A 183 1.43 0.01 -15.31
N SER A 184 1.37 -1.30 -15.29
CA SER A 184 2.54 -2.17 -15.24
C SER A 184 2.79 -2.87 -16.58
N GLU A 185 1.81 -3.57 -17.07
CA GLU A 185 1.94 -4.36 -18.30
C GLU A 185 0.55 -4.70 -18.87
N ARG A 186 0.54 -5.23 -20.08
CA ARG A 186 -0.69 -5.81 -20.66
C ARG A 186 -0.96 -7.15 -19.99
N ALA A 187 -2.21 -7.41 -19.73
CA ALA A 187 -2.63 -8.69 -19.17
C ALA A 187 -2.55 -9.83 -20.19
#